data_f35d31c3d01d7356f38869f2678ef983
#
_entry.id   f35d31c3d01d7356f38869f2678ef983
#
_cell.length_a   1.000
_cell.length_b   1.000
_cell.length_c   1.000
_cell.angle_alpha   90.00
_cell.angle_beta   90.00
_cell.angle_gamma   90.00
#
_symmetry.space_group_name_H-M   'P 1'
#
loop_
_entity.id
_entity.type
_entity.pdbx_description
1 polymer ?
#
loop_
_entity_poly.entity_id
_entity_poly.type
_entity_poly.pdbx_seq_one_letter_code
_entity_poly.pdbx_strand_id
1 'polypeptide(L)'
;MPTLMLVPTGIGCDIGGFAGDALPSARLLAAASGCLITHPNVMNGASLYWSDSRVLYVEGYGLDRFAVGDWALRPVRRQRIGLLLDAGIEPELAQRQIQVAEGCRASLGLEIGPVVRTDQPLQVSLERGASGASWGRLGCPDALLRAGERLRQAGATAIAVVARFPEDPDSEELAAYRQGSGVDALAGAGAVISHLLVKHLQIPCAHAPALDPLPLDPKLDPRAAGEELGYTFLACVLVGLSRAPDLVPDGALGGEAVLACMERDVPLITVENPSVLSVTADALGLSQGVLQASSYSEAAGLVLALREGLSPASLGRPLPALQRLD
;
A
#
# COMPACT_ATOMS: atom_id res chain seq x y z
N MET A 1 -3.80 -17.90 10.46
CA MET A 1 -4.20 -16.70 11.28
C MET A 1 -4.03 -15.48 10.39
N PRO A 2 -5.09 -14.72 10.08
CA PRO A 2 -4.93 -13.47 9.31
C PRO A 2 -4.01 -12.51 10.04
N THR A 3 -3.07 -11.94 9.30
CA THR A 3 -2.06 -11.02 9.85
C THR A 3 -2.10 -9.74 9.02
N LEU A 4 -2.18 -8.58 9.69
CA LEU A 4 -2.11 -7.27 9.06
C LEU A 4 -0.67 -6.77 9.12
N MET A 5 -0.10 -6.39 7.96
CA MET A 5 1.21 -5.78 7.85
C MET A 5 1.05 -4.33 7.36
N LEU A 6 1.51 -3.41 8.17
CA LEU A 6 1.56 -1.98 7.84
C LEU A 6 3.02 -1.56 7.71
N VAL A 7 3.34 -0.92 6.60
CA VAL A 7 4.66 -0.30 6.37
C VAL A 7 4.43 1.16 6.05
N PRO A 8 5.01 2.09 6.82
CA PRO A 8 4.84 3.51 6.60
C PRO A 8 5.32 3.93 5.21
N THR A 9 4.61 4.87 4.59
CA THR A 9 4.90 5.38 3.25
C THR A 9 5.22 6.88 3.34
N GLY A 10 6.19 7.35 2.53
CA GLY A 10 6.52 8.78 2.45
C GLY A 10 7.28 9.33 3.66
N ILE A 11 7.90 8.48 4.47
CA ILE A 11 8.64 8.87 5.69
C ILE A 11 10.08 8.34 5.76
N GLY A 12 10.57 7.64 4.72
CA GLY A 12 11.94 7.16 4.62
C GLY A 12 12.26 6.05 5.62
N CYS A 13 11.75 4.85 5.38
CA CYS A 13 12.08 3.65 6.14
C CYS A 13 13.18 2.84 5.45
N ASP A 14 13.94 2.05 6.21
CA ASP A 14 14.94 1.12 5.67
C ASP A 14 14.30 0.02 4.81
N ILE A 15 13.08 -0.40 5.18
CA ILE A 15 12.24 -1.34 4.43
C ILE A 15 10.88 -0.70 4.23
N GLY A 16 10.40 -0.64 3.01
CA GLY A 16 9.15 0.03 2.65
C GLY A 16 9.31 1.52 2.32
N GLY A 17 10.55 2.01 2.23
CA GLY A 17 10.86 3.34 1.72
C GLY A 17 10.64 3.48 0.22
N PHE A 18 10.63 2.38 -0.50
CA PHE A 18 10.42 2.26 -1.95
C PHE A 18 9.24 1.33 -2.21
N ALA A 19 8.50 1.57 -3.30
CA ALA A 19 7.39 0.69 -3.64
C ALA A 19 7.89 -0.73 -3.94
N GLY A 20 7.38 -1.70 -3.19
CA GLY A 20 7.68 -3.11 -3.36
C GLY A 20 8.95 -3.63 -2.69
N ASP A 21 9.80 -2.81 -2.09
CA ASP A 21 11.02 -3.28 -1.41
C ASP A 21 10.71 -4.09 -0.13
N ALA A 22 9.53 -3.93 0.45
CA ALA A 22 9.03 -4.75 1.55
C ALA A 22 8.46 -6.12 1.11
N LEU A 23 8.36 -6.41 -0.19
CA LEU A 23 7.76 -7.65 -0.67
C LEU A 23 8.45 -8.94 -0.15
N PRO A 24 9.78 -9.04 -0.04
CA PRO A 24 10.41 -10.21 0.55
C PRO A 24 9.92 -10.48 1.99
N SER A 25 9.79 -9.44 2.80
CA SER A 25 9.27 -9.52 4.17
C SER A 25 7.78 -9.90 4.19
N ALA A 26 6.99 -9.32 3.31
CA ALA A 26 5.57 -9.67 3.15
C ALA A 26 5.37 -11.14 2.75
N ARG A 27 6.20 -11.67 1.85
CA ARG A 27 6.18 -13.09 1.46
C ARG A 27 6.48 -14.01 2.64
N LEU A 28 7.45 -13.65 3.47
CA LEU A 28 7.79 -14.42 4.67
C LEU A 28 6.64 -14.42 5.67
N LEU A 29 6.04 -13.25 5.94
CA LEU A 29 4.88 -13.13 6.81
C LEU A 29 3.64 -13.85 6.24
N ALA A 30 3.40 -13.79 4.93
CA ALA A 30 2.32 -14.52 4.28
C ALA A 30 2.50 -16.05 4.43
N ALA A 31 3.75 -16.54 4.35
CA ALA A 31 4.05 -17.95 4.57
C ALA A 31 3.79 -18.36 6.03
N ALA A 32 4.20 -17.54 6.99
CA ALA A 32 4.01 -17.80 8.41
C ALA A 32 2.53 -17.72 8.82
N SER A 33 1.79 -16.73 8.33
CA SER A 33 0.40 -16.48 8.73
C SER A 33 -0.63 -17.32 7.99
N GLY A 34 -0.34 -17.66 6.74
CA GLY A 34 -1.29 -18.27 5.80
C GLY A 34 -2.27 -17.29 5.15
N CYS A 35 -2.40 -16.06 5.68
CA CYS A 35 -3.19 -14.97 5.12
C CYS A 35 -2.60 -13.64 5.60
N LEU A 36 -2.05 -12.87 4.67
CA LEU A 36 -1.49 -11.55 4.93
C LEU A 36 -2.40 -10.48 4.31
N ILE A 37 -2.73 -9.47 5.09
CA ILE A 37 -3.48 -8.29 4.66
C ILE A 37 -2.47 -7.14 4.62
N THR A 38 -2.31 -6.48 3.47
CA THR A 38 -1.36 -5.37 3.34
C THR A 38 -1.75 -4.40 2.24
N HIS A 39 -1.03 -3.30 2.13
CA HIS A 39 -1.38 -2.16 1.27
C HIS A 39 -0.49 -2.07 0.01
N PRO A 40 -0.91 -1.24 -0.98
CA PRO A 40 -0.25 -1.12 -2.28
C PRO A 40 1.25 -0.87 -2.23
N ASN A 41 1.74 0.00 -1.34
CA ASN A 41 3.16 0.34 -1.28
C ASN A 41 4.07 -0.87 -0.96
N VAL A 42 3.56 -1.85 -0.21
CA VAL A 42 4.28 -3.10 0.06
C VAL A 42 4.36 -3.98 -1.19
N MET A 43 3.36 -3.92 -2.07
CA MET A 43 3.18 -4.85 -3.18
C MET A 43 3.56 -4.27 -4.54
N ASN A 44 3.34 -2.96 -4.76
CA ASN A 44 3.61 -2.31 -6.04
C ASN A 44 5.10 -2.33 -6.37
N GLY A 45 5.41 -2.30 -7.67
CA GLY A 45 6.78 -2.44 -8.15
C GLY A 45 7.25 -3.88 -8.33
N ALA A 46 6.68 -4.84 -7.59
CA ALA A 46 7.10 -6.23 -7.63
C ALA A 46 5.94 -7.23 -7.80
N SER A 47 4.68 -6.86 -7.50
CA SER A 47 3.53 -7.78 -7.57
C SER A 47 3.24 -8.31 -8.97
N LEU A 48 3.65 -7.59 -10.02
CA LEU A 48 3.58 -8.08 -11.39
C LEU A 48 4.36 -9.40 -11.58
N TYR A 49 5.50 -9.50 -10.93
CA TYR A 49 6.40 -10.65 -11.04
C TYR A 49 6.13 -11.71 -9.97
N TRP A 50 5.36 -11.36 -8.96
CA TRP A 50 5.09 -12.24 -7.83
C TRP A 50 3.65 -12.12 -7.35
N SER A 51 2.82 -13.02 -7.81
CA SER A 51 1.43 -13.15 -7.34
C SER A 51 1.35 -14.22 -6.24
N ASP A 52 0.85 -13.86 -5.06
CA ASP A 52 0.63 -14.77 -3.94
C ASP A 52 -0.84 -14.69 -3.49
N SER A 53 -1.55 -15.80 -3.59
CA SER A 53 -2.97 -15.87 -3.22
C SER A 53 -3.24 -15.73 -1.72
N ARG A 54 -2.19 -15.80 -0.90
CA ARG A 54 -2.27 -15.58 0.55
C ARG A 54 -2.26 -14.10 0.93
N VAL A 55 -1.96 -13.21 -0.02
CA VAL A 55 -1.89 -11.78 0.22
C VAL A 55 -3.17 -11.10 -0.25
N LEU A 56 -3.83 -10.38 0.64
CA LEU A 56 -4.95 -9.50 0.36
C LEU A 56 -4.43 -8.07 0.18
N TYR A 57 -4.63 -7.53 -1.02
CA TYR A 57 -4.20 -6.19 -1.42
C TYR A 57 -5.29 -5.19 -1.05
N VAL A 58 -5.06 -4.35 -0.04
CA VAL A 58 -6.06 -3.42 0.51
C VAL A 58 -5.45 -2.03 0.64
N GLU A 59 -6.10 -1.05 0.07
CA GLU A 59 -5.69 0.34 0.14
C GLU A 59 -5.80 0.89 1.58
N GLY A 60 -4.98 1.91 1.92
CA GLY A 60 -4.81 2.40 3.29
C GLY A 60 -6.10 2.77 4.01
N TYR A 61 -7.03 3.50 3.37
CA TYR A 61 -8.32 3.82 3.99
C TYR A 61 -9.14 2.56 4.31
N GLY A 62 -9.14 1.59 3.40
CA GLY A 62 -9.80 0.30 3.62
C GLY A 62 -9.15 -0.50 4.75
N LEU A 63 -7.82 -0.43 4.89
CA LEU A 63 -7.10 -1.04 6.01
C LEU A 63 -7.47 -0.41 7.35
N ASP A 64 -7.53 0.91 7.41
CA ASP A 64 -7.92 1.63 8.62
C ASP A 64 -9.34 1.23 9.05
N ARG A 65 -10.29 1.23 8.11
CA ARG A 65 -11.68 0.82 8.40
C ARG A 65 -11.79 -0.65 8.81
N PHE A 66 -10.98 -1.53 8.22
CA PHE A 66 -10.91 -2.93 8.62
C PHE A 66 -10.31 -3.09 10.03
N ALA A 67 -9.21 -2.42 10.33
CA ALA A 67 -8.54 -2.53 11.62
C ALA A 67 -9.40 -2.03 12.77
N VAL A 68 -10.14 -0.93 12.58
CA VAL A 68 -11.08 -0.42 13.59
C VAL A 68 -12.38 -1.25 13.67
N GLY A 69 -12.61 -2.17 12.73
CA GLY A 69 -13.78 -3.03 12.69
C GLY A 69 -15.02 -2.42 12.06
N ASP A 70 -14.88 -1.28 11.38
CA ASP A 70 -15.96 -0.66 10.63
C ASP A 70 -16.30 -1.43 9.36
N TRP A 71 -15.29 -2.04 8.76
CA TRP A 71 -15.42 -2.79 7.52
C TRP A 71 -14.88 -4.20 7.69
N ALA A 72 -15.55 -5.15 7.04
CA ALA A 72 -15.02 -6.50 6.82
C ALA A 72 -14.37 -6.61 5.44
N LEU A 73 -13.47 -7.57 5.31
CA LEU A 73 -12.85 -7.93 4.03
C LEU A 73 -13.43 -9.26 3.55
N ARG A 74 -14.02 -9.28 2.36
CA ARG A 74 -14.52 -10.49 1.72
C ARG A 74 -13.58 -10.91 0.58
N PRO A 75 -12.76 -11.95 0.75
CA PRO A 75 -11.89 -12.42 -0.31
C PRO A 75 -12.67 -12.82 -1.57
N VAL A 76 -12.18 -12.41 -2.73
CA VAL A 76 -12.75 -12.73 -4.03
C VAL A 76 -11.71 -13.38 -4.93
N ARG A 77 -12.16 -14.12 -5.95
CA ARG A 77 -11.24 -14.75 -6.91
C ARG A 77 -10.81 -13.80 -8.03
N ARG A 78 -11.62 -12.80 -8.33
CA ARG A 78 -11.34 -11.79 -9.35
C ARG A 78 -12.17 -10.54 -9.12
N GLN A 79 -11.65 -9.42 -9.59
CA GLN A 79 -12.32 -8.14 -9.70
C GLN A 79 -12.46 -7.75 -11.17
N ARG A 80 -13.51 -7.02 -11.51
CA ARG A 80 -13.63 -6.30 -12.78
C ARG A 80 -13.08 -4.90 -12.58
N ILE A 81 -11.87 -4.67 -13.10
CA ILE A 81 -11.12 -3.44 -12.83
C ILE A 81 -11.48 -2.36 -13.83
N GLY A 82 -12.12 -1.28 -13.39
CA GLY A 82 -12.26 -0.06 -14.17
C GLY A 82 -10.93 0.69 -14.25
N LEU A 83 -10.57 1.20 -15.42
CA LEU A 83 -9.38 2.04 -15.61
C LEU A 83 -9.80 3.51 -15.69
N LEU A 84 -9.32 4.31 -14.73
CA LEU A 84 -9.54 5.74 -14.67
C LEU A 84 -8.26 6.47 -15.10
N LEU A 85 -8.35 7.29 -16.14
CA LEU A 85 -7.24 8.09 -16.64
C LEU A 85 -7.48 9.57 -16.36
N ASP A 86 -6.50 10.23 -15.75
CA ASP A 86 -6.50 11.68 -15.57
C ASP A 86 -6.46 12.40 -16.92
N ALA A 87 -7.32 13.41 -17.10
CA ALA A 87 -7.33 14.26 -18.29
C ALA A 87 -6.04 15.08 -18.45
N GLY A 88 -5.25 15.23 -17.39
CA GLY A 88 -3.96 15.88 -17.42
C GLY A 88 -2.83 15.07 -18.07
N ILE A 89 -3.06 13.78 -18.34
CA ILE A 89 -2.04 12.92 -18.97
C ILE A 89 -1.97 13.24 -20.48
N GLU A 90 -0.76 13.42 -20.99
CA GLU A 90 -0.45 13.63 -22.38
C GLU A 90 -0.97 12.46 -23.25
N PRO A 91 -1.41 12.71 -24.50
CA PRO A 91 -2.06 11.67 -25.32
C PRO A 91 -1.19 10.42 -25.54
N GLU A 92 0.10 10.58 -25.78
CA GLU A 92 1.00 9.44 -25.98
C GLU A 92 1.15 8.62 -24.69
N LEU A 93 1.37 9.28 -23.56
CA LEU A 93 1.53 8.62 -22.28
C LEU A 93 0.21 7.94 -21.85
N ALA A 94 -0.94 8.57 -22.08
CA ALA A 94 -2.24 7.95 -21.86
C ALA A 94 -2.43 6.68 -22.71
N GLN A 95 -2.02 6.71 -23.98
CA GLN A 95 -2.07 5.54 -24.84
C GLN A 95 -1.16 4.41 -24.36
N ARG A 96 0.02 4.72 -23.82
CA ARG A 96 0.91 3.73 -23.19
C ARG A 96 0.23 3.04 -22.02
N GLN A 97 -0.49 3.78 -21.17
CA GLN A 97 -1.23 3.19 -20.04
C GLN A 97 -2.36 2.26 -20.51
N ILE A 98 -3.06 2.61 -21.58
CA ILE A 98 -4.06 1.73 -22.20
C ILE A 98 -3.39 0.45 -22.72
N GLN A 99 -2.23 0.55 -23.40
CA GLN A 99 -1.50 -0.62 -23.88
C GLN A 99 -1.01 -1.52 -22.75
N VAL A 100 -0.59 -0.95 -21.60
CA VAL A 100 -0.26 -1.73 -20.38
C VAL A 100 -1.48 -2.53 -19.92
N ALA A 101 -2.65 -1.89 -19.83
CA ALA A 101 -3.88 -2.55 -19.43
C ALA A 101 -4.28 -3.68 -20.41
N GLU A 102 -4.18 -3.44 -21.72
CA GLU A 102 -4.43 -4.45 -22.74
C GLU A 102 -3.41 -5.61 -22.68
N GLY A 103 -2.13 -5.30 -22.43
CA GLY A 103 -1.10 -6.30 -22.20
C GLY A 103 -1.42 -7.19 -20.98
N CYS A 104 -1.87 -6.60 -19.88
CA CYS A 104 -2.32 -7.35 -18.70
C CYS A 104 -3.54 -8.22 -18.98
N ARG A 105 -4.50 -7.75 -19.79
CA ARG A 105 -5.62 -8.58 -20.24
C ARG A 105 -5.16 -9.79 -21.05
N ALA A 106 -4.27 -9.55 -22.02
CA ALA A 106 -3.82 -10.60 -22.93
C ALA A 106 -2.87 -11.61 -22.28
N SER A 107 -1.95 -11.14 -21.41
CA SER A 107 -0.88 -11.97 -20.85
C SER A 107 -1.23 -12.59 -19.50
N LEU A 108 -2.05 -11.91 -18.70
CA LEU A 108 -2.39 -12.33 -17.33
C LEU A 108 -3.86 -12.75 -17.18
N GLY A 109 -4.68 -12.54 -18.22
CA GLY A 109 -6.10 -12.87 -18.18
C GLY A 109 -6.92 -12.02 -17.23
N LEU A 110 -6.46 -10.78 -16.93
CA LEU A 110 -7.17 -9.88 -16.01
C LEU A 110 -8.43 -9.33 -16.66
N GLU A 111 -9.51 -9.20 -15.88
CA GLU A 111 -10.74 -8.56 -16.33
C GLU A 111 -10.63 -7.05 -16.13
N ILE A 112 -10.22 -6.32 -17.15
CA ILE A 112 -10.00 -4.87 -17.14
C ILE A 112 -10.96 -4.21 -18.12
N GLY A 113 -11.60 -3.15 -17.66
CA GLY A 113 -12.59 -2.32 -18.38
C GLY A 113 -13.87 -2.20 -17.56
N PRO A 114 -14.62 -1.13 -17.75
CA PRO A 114 -14.48 -0.04 -18.71
C PRO A 114 -13.29 0.91 -18.46
N VAL A 115 -13.01 1.79 -19.43
CA VAL A 115 -12.04 2.88 -19.32
C VAL A 115 -12.79 4.22 -19.30
N VAL A 116 -12.44 5.09 -18.36
CA VAL A 116 -13.00 6.45 -18.27
C VAL A 116 -11.87 7.45 -18.11
N ARG A 117 -11.92 8.56 -18.84
CA ARG A 117 -11.06 9.71 -18.62
C ARG A 117 -11.81 10.74 -17.78
N THR A 118 -11.13 11.42 -16.85
CA THR A 118 -11.72 12.52 -16.09
C THR A 118 -12.14 13.65 -17.03
N ASP A 119 -13.15 14.42 -16.66
CA ASP A 119 -13.66 15.56 -17.44
C ASP A 119 -12.77 16.81 -17.32
N GLN A 120 -11.89 16.83 -16.29
CA GLN A 120 -10.89 17.88 -16.05
C GLN A 120 -9.61 17.24 -15.51
N PRO A 121 -8.43 17.85 -15.73
CA PRO A 121 -7.20 17.44 -15.08
C PRO A 121 -7.33 17.45 -13.56
N LEU A 122 -6.77 16.43 -12.89
CA LEU A 122 -6.80 16.33 -11.44
C LEU A 122 -5.94 17.37 -10.74
N GLN A 123 -4.96 17.94 -11.45
CA GLN A 123 -4.04 18.98 -10.95
C GLN A 123 -3.38 18.55 -9.63
N VAL A 124 -2.69 17.41 -9.67
CA VAL A 124 -1.94 16.89 -8.52
C VAL A 124 -0.81 17.85 -8.20
N SER A 125 -0.68 18.23 -6.94
CA SER A 125 0.47 18.99 -6.41
C SER A 125 1.08 18.27 -5.22
N LEU A 126 2.39 18.43 -5.06
CA LEU A 126 3.18 17.82 -3.99
C LEU A 126 3.48 18.88 -2.92
N GLU A 127 3.32 18.51 -1.67
CA GLU A 127 3.66 19.34 -0.52
C GLU A 127 4.53 18.52 0.45
N ARG A 128 5.40 19.20 1.20
CA ARG A 128 6.26 18.58 2.21
C ARG A 128 6.09 19.26 3.54
N GLY A 129 5.92 18.47 4.59
CA GLY A 129 5.83 18.95 5.95
C GLY A 129 7.18 19.24 6.60
N ALA A 130 7.14 19.98 7.70
CA ALA A 130 8.31 20.23 8.52
C ALA A 130 8.98 18.95 9.07
N SER A 131 8.21 17.86 9.18
CA SER A 131 8.69 16.53 9.59
C SER A 131 9.44 15.78 8.48
N GLY A 132 9.45 16.29 7.25
CA GLY A 132 9.97 15.57 6.07
C GLY A 132 8.96 14.65 5.40
N ALA A 133 7.79 14.42 5.98
CA ALA A 133 6.74 13.64 5.34
C ALA A 133 6.20 14.35 4.09
N SER A 134 5.92 13.58 3.04
CA SER A 134 5.30 14.07 1.82
C SER A 134 3.78 13.94 1.90
N TRP A 135 3.06 14.91 1.35
CA TRP A 135 1.63 14.79 1.06
C TRP A 135 1.29 15.51 -0.25
N GLY A 136 0.09 15.28 -0.73
CA GLY A 136 -0.37 15.91 -1.97
C GLY A 136 -1.74 16.51 -1.85
N ARG A 137 -2.05 17.34 -2.83
CA ARG A 137 -3.34 17.95 -2.99
C ARG A 137 -3.85 17.74 -4.42
N LEU A 138 -5.15 17.60 -4.57
CA LEU A 138 -5.84 17.58 -5.85
C LEU A 138 -6.53 18.94 -6.05
N GLY A 139 -6.30 19.57 -7.20
CA GLY A 139 -7.01 20.79 -7.58
C GLY A 139 -8.47 20.53 -7.95
N CYS A 140 -8.75 19.37 -8.56
CA CYS A 140 -10.09 18.98 -9.02
C CYS A 140 -10.51 17.60 -8.49
N PRO A 141 -10.70 17.41 -7.17
CA PRO A 141 -11.06 16.10 -6.60
C PRO A 141 -12.43 15.60 -7.08
N ASP A 142 -13.39 16.49 -7.38
CA ASP A 142 -14.71 16.12 -7.87
C ASP A 142 -14.66 15.44 -9.24
N ALA A 143 -13.68 15.78 -10.10
CA ALA A 143 -13.49 15.12 -11.38
C ALA A 143 -13.10 13.64 -11.20
N LEU A 144 -12.26 13.34 -10.19
CA LEU A 144 -11.92 11.99 -9.80
C LEU A 144 -13.16 11.20 -9.35
N LEU A 145 -13.96 11.79 -8.47
CA LEU A 145 -15.15 11.11 -7.91
C LEU A 145 -16.19 10.83 -9.00
N ARG A 146 -16.52 11.81 -9.87
CA ARG A 146 -17.44 11.60 -10.99
C ARG A 146 -16.98 10.51 -11.95
N ALA A 147 -15.69 10.46 -12.28
CA ALA A 147 -15.13 9.41 -13.13
C ALA A 147 -15.23 8.03 -12.45
N GLY A 148 -14.94 7.96 -11.15
CA GLY A 148 -15.09 6.75 -10.35
C GLY A 148 -16.54 6.23 -10.31
N GLU A 149 -17.52 7.12 -10.11
CA GLU A 149 -18.95 6.77 -10.14
C GLU A 149 -19.39 6.22 -11.51
N ARG A 150 -18.92 6.82 -12.58
CA ARG A 150 -19.19 6.32 -13.95
C ARG A 150 -18.66 4.91 -14.15
N LEU A 151 -17.44 4.62 -13.67
CA LEU A 151 -16.87 3.28 -13.73
C LEU A 151 -17.69 2.27 -12.91
N ARG A 152 -18.06 2.63 -11.68
CA ARG A 152 -18.90 1.79 -10.82
C ARG A 152 -20.26 1.52 -11.47
N GLN A 153 -20.92 2.54 -12.01
CA GLN A 153 -22.20 2.38 -12.73
C GLN A 153 -22.07 1.48 -13.97
N ALA A 154 -20.92 1.50 -14.63
CA ALA A 154 -20.61 0.62 -15.75
C ALA A 154 -20.18 -0.79 -15.33
N GLY A 155 -20.27 -1.12 -14.02
CA GLY A 155 -20.06 -2.45 -13.46
C GLY A 155 -18.62 -2.75 -13.04
N ALA A 156 -17.75 -1.76 -12.89
CA ALA A 156 -16.45 -1.97 -12.25
C ALA A 156 -16.64 -2.29 -10.77
N THR A 157 -15.91 -3.31 -10.28
CA THR A 157 -15.91 -3.74 -8.88
C THR A 157 -14.62 -3.34 -8.16
N ALA A 158 -13.60 -2.90 -8.91
CA ALA A 158 -12.39 -2.25 -8.42
C ALA A 158 -11.96 -1.17 -9.42
N ILE A 159 -11.16 -0.18 -9.00
CA ILE A 159 -10.71 0.90 -9.87
C ILE A 159 -9.20 1.11 -9.76
N ALA A 160 -8.52 1.03 -10.91
CA ALA A 160 -7.15 1.48 -11.08
C ALA A 160 -7.15 2.92 -11.61
N VAL A 161 -6.48 3.84 -10.91
CA VAL A 161 -6.34 5.23 -11.31
C VAL A 161 -4.95 5.46 -11.85
N VAL A 162 -4.85 6.10 -13.00
CA VAL A 162 -3.60 6.66 -13.51
C VAL A 162 -3.71 8.16 -13.47
N ALA A 163 -2.84 8.82 -12.71
CA ALA A 163 -2.85 10.27 -12.55
C ALA A 163 -1.54 10.88 -13.01
N ARG A 164 -1.62 12.08 -13.57
CA ARG A 164 -0.44 12.88 -13.93
C ARG A 164 0.10 13.57 -12.69
N PHE A 165 1.34 13.25 -12.33
CA PHE A 165 2.05 13.88 -11.24
C PHE A 165 2.99 14.95 -11.78
N PRO A 166 3.29 16.01 -10.99
CA PRO A 166 4.34 16.93 -11.34
C PRO A 166 5.68 16.20 -11.33
N GLU A 167 6.53 16.50 -12.30
CA GLU A 167 7.87 15.96 -12.44
C GLU A 167 8.90 17.07 -12.33
N ASP A 168 9.91 16.84 -11.54
CA ASP A 168 11.13 17.64 -11.47
C ASP A 168 12.32 16.68 -11.51
N PRO A 169 12.75 16.30 -12.73
CA PRO A 169 13.83 15.33 -12.92
C PRO A 169 15.20 15.82 -12.37
N ASP A 170 15.34 17.11 -12.14
CA ASP A 170 16.57 17.73 -11.64
C ASP A 170 16.52 17.99 -10.12
N SER A 171 15.45 17.58 -9.42
CA SER A 171 15.32 17.79 -7.99
C SER A 171 16.34 16.98 -7.19
N GLU A 172 16.86 17.58 -6.11
CA GLU A 172 17.77 16.90 -5.18
C GLU A 172 17.07 15.73 -4.49
N GLU A 173 15.76 15.84 -4.22
CA GLU A 173 14.96 14.79 -3.61
C GLU A 173 14.88 13.54 -4.48
N LEU A 174 14.62 13.70 -5.79
CA LEU A 174 14.59 12.59 -6.72
C LEU A 174 15.98 11.96 -6.85
N ALA A 175 17.03 12.77 -6.91
CA ALA A 175 18.41 12.27 -6.97
C ALA A 175 18.75 11.45 -5.71
N ALA A 176 18.40 11.94 -4.51
CA ALA A 176 18.60 11.23 -3.26
C ALA A 176 17.81 9.90 -3.23
N TYR A 177 16.54 9.94 -3.65
CA TYR A 177 15.69 8.76 -3.73
C TYR A 177 16.27 7.71 -4.68
N ARG A 178 16.69 8.09 -5.87
CA ARG A 178 17.34 7.19 -6.84
C ARG A 178 18.62 6.56 -6.32
N GLN A 179 19.29 7.19 -5.37
CA GLN A 179 20.52 6.69 -4.72
C GLN A 179 20.27 5.97 -3.39
N GLY A 180 19.04 5.59 -3.10
CA GLY A 180 18.68 4.78 -1.94
C GLY A 180 18.48 5.54 -0.64
N SER A 181 18.34 6.87 -0.70
CA SER A 181 18.11 7.72 0.46
C SER A 181 16.92 8.67 0.25
N GLY A 182 16.46 9.33 1.32
CA GLY A 182 15.34 10.27 1.21
C GLY A 182 13.96 9.60 1.29
N VAL A 183 12.97 10.28 0.74
CA VAL A 183 11.54 9.94 0.87
C VAL A 183 10.89 9.96 -0.51
N ASP A 184 10.02 8.99 -0.80
CA ASP A 184 9.17 9.04 -1.98
C ASP A 184 8.23 10.26 -1.92
N ALA A 185 8.53 11.27 -2.73
CA ALA A 185 7.75 12.50 -2.79
C ALA A 185 6.32 12.28 -3.32
N LEU A 186 6.08 11.23 -4.12
CA LEU A 186 4.79 10.94 -4.75
C LEU A 186 3.83 10.21 -3.81
N ALA A 187 4.34 9.49 -2.81
CA ALA A 187 3.56 8.59 -1.97
C ALA A 187 2.36 9.27 -1.30
N GLY A 188 2.56 10.46 -0.75
CA GLY A 188 1.49 11.20 -0.06
C GLY A 188 0.38 11.65 -0.98
N ALA A 189 0.71 12.13 -2.19
CA ALA A 189 -0.29 12.53 -3.18
C ALA A 189 -1.04 11.32 -3.76
N GLY A 190 -0.31 10.23 -4.01
CA GLY A 190 -0.91 8.97 -4.45
C GLY A 190 -1.92 8.44 -3.44
N ALA A 191 -1.58 8.47 -2.15
CA ALA A 191 -2.48 8.06 -1.08
C ALA A 191 -3.80 8.84 -1.09
N VAL A 192 -3.77 10.16 -1.26
CA VAL A 192 -4.99 10.99 -1.31
C VAL A 192 -5.93 10.55 -2.42
N ILE A 193 -5.42 10.22 -3.61
CA ILE A 193 -6.23 9.76 -4.75
C ILE A 193 -7.00 8.50 -4.40
N SER A 194 -6.30 7.50 -3.90
CA SER A 194 -6.90 6.20 -3.55
C SER A 194 -7.88 6.33 -2.37
N HIS A 195 -7.50 7.05 -1.32
CA HIS A 195 -8.32 7.25 -0.12
C HIS A 195 -9.67 7.91 -0.45
N LEU A 196 -9.66 8.95 -1.28
CA LEU A 196 -10.89 9.62 -1.69
C LEU A 196 -11.86 8.68 -2.39
N LEU A 197 -11.36 7.86 -3.33
CA LEU A 197 -12.20 6.91 -4.07
C LEU A 197 -12.69 5.77 -3.17
N VAL A 198 -11.81 5.17 -2.37
CA VAL A 198 -12.21 4.08 -1.45
C VAL A 198 -13.25 4.58 -0.46
N LYS A 199 -13.03 5.75 0.13
CA LYS A 199 -13.99 6.37 1.05
C LYS A 199 -15.36 6.61 0.39
N HIS A 200 -15.36 7.11 -0.84
CA HIS A 200 -16.58 7.51 -1.54
C HIS A 200 -17.33 6.32 -2.14
N LEU A 201 -16.62 5.40 -2.78
CA LEU A 201 -17.21 4.31 -3.55
C LEU A 201 -17.36 3.00 -2.75
N GLN A 202 -16.57 2.83 -1.69
CA GLN A 202 -16.52 1.61 -0.86
C GLN A 202 -16.20 0.35 -1.67
N ILE A 203 -15.35 0.50 -2.69
CA ILE A 203 -14.77 -0.60 -3.49
C ILE A 203 -13.25 -0.47 -3.51
N PRO A 204 -12.52 -1.56 -3.78
CA PRO A 204 -11.06 -1.51 -3.89
C PRO A 204 -10.61 -0.51 -4.95
N CYS A 205 -9.74 0.42 -4.59
CA CYS A 205 -9.12 1.36 -5.51
C CYS A 205 -7.62 1.42 -5.23
N ALA A 206 -6.81 1.65 -6.27
CA ALA A 206 -5.40 1.95 -6.14
C ALA A 206 -4.97 2.86 -7.28
N HIS A 207 -3.82 3.52 -7.12
CA HIS A 207 -3.31 4.48 -8.09
C HIS A 207 -1.96 4.04 -8.64
N ALA A 208 -1.66 4.54 -9.84
CA ALA A 208 -0.35 4.50 -10.47
C ALA A 208 -0.01 5.90 -11.00
N PRO A 209 1.23 6.37 -10.86
CA PRO A 209 1.66 7.61 -11.48
C PRO A 209 1.83 7.42 -12.99
N ALA A 210 1.43 8.43 -13.77
CA ALA A 210 1.83 8.60 -15.15
C ALA A 210 3.05 9.50 -15.17
N LEU A 211 4.21 8.92 -15.42
CA LEU A 211 5.51 9.60 -15.43
C LEU A 211 6.23 9.29 -16.73
N ASP A 212 7.06 10.23 -17.17
CA ASP A 212 8.02 9.99 -18.25
C ASP A 212 9.21 9.16 -17.77
N PRO A 213 9.83 8.34 -18.66
CA PRO A 213 10.99 7.57 -18.28
C PRO A 213 12.15 8.48 -17.88
N LEU A 214 12.75 8.18 -16.74
CA LEU A 214 13.95 8.88 -16.29
C LEU A 214 15.20 8.45 -17.10
N PRO A 215 16.21 9.31 -17.24
CA PRO A 215 17.50 8.94 -17.82
C PRO A 215 18.14 7.79 -17.02
N LEU A 216 18.86 6.90 -17.74
CA LEU A 216 19.60 5.82 -17.09
C LEU A 216 20.65 6.37 -16.12
N ASP A 217 20.68 5.82 -14.92
CA ASP A 217 21.68 6.11 -13.90
C ASP A 217 22.45 4.83 -13.54
N PRO A 218 23.76 4.75 -13.86
CA PRO A 218 24.58 3.58 -13.50
C PRO A 218 24.75 3.37 -11.99
N LYS A 219 24.42 4.37 -11.17
CA LYS A 219 24.51 4.33 -9.71
C LYS A 219 23.14 4.17 -9.05
N LEU A 220 22.11 3.86 -9.82
CA LEU A 220 20.77 3.66 -9.32
C LEU A 220 20.76 2.60 -8.21
N ASP A 221 20.14 2.93 -7.08
CA ASP A 221 19.95 1.96 -5.99
C ASP A 221 19.05 0.82 -6.47
N PRO A 222 19.39 -0.45 -6.19
CA PRO A 222 18.56 -1.59 -6.60
C PRO A 222 17.10 -1.53 -6.13
N ARG A 223 16.79 -0.87 -5.01
CA ARG A 223 15.43 -0.69 -4.52
C ARG A 223 14.64 0.28 -5.39
N ALA A 224 15.27 1.38 -5.83
CA ALA A 224 14.68 2.31 -6.77
C ALA A 224 14.51 1.70 -8.16
N ALA A 225 15.41 0.79 -8.57
CA ALA A 225 15.32 0.12 -9.87
C ALA A 225 13.98 -0.63 -10.06
N GLY A 226 13.40 -1.19 -9.02
CA GLY A 226 12.08 -1.84 -9.07
C GLY A 226 10.97 -0.89 -9.51
N GLU A 227 11.03 0.37 -9.13
CA GLU A 227 10.07 1.40 -9.54
C GLU A 227 10.38 1.98 -10.92
N GLU A 228 11.67 2.13 -11.24
CA GLU A 228 12.12 2.72 -12.50
C GLU A 228 12.12 1.76 -13.69
N LEU A 229 11.87 0.47 -13.49
CA LEU A 229 11.71 -0.52 -14.57
C LEU A 229 10.60 -0.17 -15.59
N GLY A 230 10.25 1.07 -15.63
CA GLY A 230 9.41 1.75 -16.56
C GLY A 230 8.02 1.15 -16.68
N TYR A 231 7.01 1.95 -16.42
CA TYR A 231 5.60 1.62 -16.68
C TYR A 231 5.04 0.39 -15.93
N THR A 232 5.80 -0.21 -15.01
CA THR A 232 5.35 -1.36 -14.21
C THR A 232 4.33 -0.95 -13.15
N PHE A 233 4.24 0.32 -12.78
CA PHE A 233 3.34 0.83 -11.75
C PHE A 233 1.90 0.41 -12.01
N LEU A 234 1.34 0.74 -13.17
CA LEU A 234 -0.02 0.36 -13.50
C LEU A 234 -0.20 -1.16 -13.56
N ALA A 235 0.74 -1.89 -14.15
CA ALA A 235 0.67 -3.35 -14.23
C ALA A 235 0.65 -3.98 -12.82
N CYS A 236 1.46 -3.49 -11.89
CA CYS A 236 1.45 -3.96 -10.50
C CYS A 236 0.15 -3.64 -9.77
N VAL A 237 -0.40 -2.44 -9.97
CA VAL A 237 -1.72 -2.04 -9.44
C VAL A 237 -2.83 -2.95 -9.98
N LEU A 238 -2.84 -3.24 -11.28
CA LEU A 238 -3.82 -4.12 -11.91
C LEU A 238 -3.73 -5.56 -11.36
N VAL A 239 -2.52 -6.08 -11.18
CA VAL A 239 -2.32 -7.40 -10.56
C VAL A 239 -2.80 -7.40 -9.12
N GLY A 240 -2.45 -6.39 -8.32
CA GLY A 240 -2.90 -6.25 -6.94
C GLY A 240 -4.42 -6.18 -6.83
N LEU A 241 -5.06 -5.31 -7.60
CA LEU A 241 -6.51 -5.15 -7.61
C LEU A 241 -7.26 -6.37 -8.14
N SER A 242 -6.66 -7.18 -9.00
CA SER A 242 -7.35 -8.32 -9.63
C SER A 242 -7.96 -9.30 -8.63
N ARG A 243 -7.43 -9.36 -7.41
CA ARG A 243 -7.90 -10.19 -6.30
C ARG A 243 -8.07 -9.43 -5.00
N ALA A 244 -8.09 -8.10 -5.04
CA ALA A 244 -8.38 -7.29 -3.87
C ALA A 244 -9.72 -7.73 -3.26
N PRO A 245 -9.82 -7.86 -1.92
CA PRO A 245 -11.07 -8.26 -1.29
C PRO A 245 -12.13 -7.17 -1.47
N ASP A 246 -13.39 -7.56 -1.54
CA ASP A 246 -14.48 -6.60 -1.43
C ASP A 246 -14.44 -5.93 -0.05
N LEU A 247 -14.71 -4.65 -0.03
CA LEU A 247 -14.84 -3.86 1.19
C LEU A 247 -16.31 -3.88 1.63
N VAL A 248 -16.57 -4.42 2.81
CA VAL A 248 -17.94 -4.58 3.33
C VAL A 248 -18.10 -3.69 4.57
N PRO A 249 -18.73 -2.51 4.42
CA PRO A 249 -19.00 -1.62 5.54
C PRO A 249 -19.94 -2.27 6.55
N ASP A 250 -19.59 -2.24 7.82
CA ASP A 250 -20.36 -2.88 8.91
C ASP A 250 -20.84 -1.90 9.99
N GLY A 251 -20.84 -0.62 9.72
CA GLY A 251 -21.61 0.40 10.45
C GLY A 251 -21.13 0.78 11.86
N ALA A 252 -19.86 0.57 12.21
CA ALA A 252 -19.28 1.01 13.48
C ALA A 252 -18.29 2.18 13.32
N LEU A 253 -17.99 2.93 14.36
CA LEU A 253 -17.27 4.21 14.36
C LEU A 253 -15.76 4.07 14.53
N GLY A 254 -14.99 4.87 13.81
CA GLY A 254 -13.60 4.81 13.53
C GLY A 254 -12.56 5.24 14.57
N GLY A 255 -11.30 4.88 14.27
CA GLY A 255 -10.05 5.24 14.96
C GLY A 255 -8.83 4.77 14.16
N GLU A 256 -7.61 5.13 14.58
CA GLU A 256 -6.37 4.71 13.94
C GLU A 256 -6.10 3.22 14.17
N ALA A 257 -5.61 2.51 13.14
CA ALA A 257 -5.47 1.05 13.12
C ALA A 257 -4.69 0.46 14.31
N VAL A 258 -3.60 1.10 14.72
CA VAL A 258 -2.75 0.63 15.83
C VAL A 258 -3.50 0.73 17.16
N LEU A 259 -4.14 1.88 17.43
CA LEU A 259 -4.90 2.10 18.66
C LEU A 259 -6.12 1.18 18.71
N ALA A 260 -6.82 0.99 17.60
CA ALA A 260 -7.95 0.08 17.52
C ALA A 260 -7.56 -1.40 17.75
N CYS A 261 -6.38 -1.82 17.27
CA CYS A 261 -5.87 -3.16 17.58
C CYS A 261 -5.62 -3.34 19.10
N MET A 262 -5.09 -2.31 19.76
CA MET A 262 -4.88 -2.33 21.21
C MET A 262 -6.20 -2.40 21.99
N GLU A 263 -7.19 -1.60 21.61
CA GLU A 263 -8.52 -1.63 22.22
C GLU A 263 -9.26 -2.97 22.08
N ARG A 264 -8.89 -3.75 21.06
CA ARG A 264 -9.52 -5.04 20.74
C ARG A 264 -8.67 -6.24 21.16
N ASP A 265 -7.64 -6.05 21.96
CA ASP A 265 -6.71 -7.10 22.40
C ASP A 265 -6.10 -7.92 21.25
N VAL A 266 -5.89 -7.28 20.09
CA VAL A 266 -5.18 -7.91 18.96
C VAL A 266 -3.69 -7.89 19.25
N PRO A 267 -2.97 -9.03 19.20
CA PRO A 267 -1.54 -9.05 19.41
C PRO A 267 -0.81 -8.10 18.46
N LEU A 268 -0.07 -7.14 18.99
CA LEU A 268 0.72 -6.18 18.24
C LEU A 268 2.19 -6.59 18.24
N ILE A 269 2.81 -6.64 17.08
CA ILE A 269 4.25 -6.87 16.90
C ILE A 269 4.85 -5.63 16.25
N THR A 270 5.77 -4.97 16.94
CA THR A 270 6.56 -3.88 16.36
C THR A 270 7.87 -4.44 15.82
N VAL A 271 8.26 -3.99 14.64
CA VAL A 271 9.52 -4.39 13.99
C VAL A 271 10.43 -3.17 13.95
N GLU A 272 11.70 -3.37 14.32
CA GLU A 272 12.72 -2.32 14.20
C GLU A 272 12.91 -1.98 12.72
N ASN A 273 12.45 -0.80 12.33
CA ASN A 273 12.52 -0.29 10.97
C ASN A 273 12.64 1.24 11.05
N PRO A 274 13.85 1.78 11.25
CA PRO A 274 14.09 3.20 11.43
C PRO A 274 13.43 4.05 10.35
N SER A 275 12.83 5.14 10.75
CA SER A 275 12.18 6.11 9.88
C SER A 275 12.49 7.54 10.29
N VAL A 276 12.30 8.48 9.38
CA VAL A 276 12.53 9.92 9.64
C VAL A 276 11.57 10.49 10.70
N LEU A 277 10.40 9.89 10.89
CA LEU A 277 9.44 10.31 11.93
C LEU A 277 9.79 9.74 13.31
N SER A 278 10.61 8.68 13.38
CA SER A 278 11.01 8.01 14.63
C SER A 278 9.84 7.71 15.57
N VAL A 279 8.67 7.37 15.05
CA VAL A 279 7.50 7.00 15.84
C VAL A 279 7.68 5.57 16.34
N THR A 280 7.78 5.41 17.65
CA THR A 280 8.00 4.12 18.33
C THR A 280 6.78 3.74 19.17
N ALA A 281 6.70 2.47 19.59
CA ALA A 281 5.67 2.02 20.52
C ALA A 281 5.70 2.83 21.82
N ASP A 282 6.88 3.13 22.33
CA ASP A 282 7.07 3.95 23.54
C ASP A 282 6.56 5.38 23.35
N ALA A 283 6.83 6.00 22.18
CA ALA A 283 6.34 7.33 21.87
C ALA A 283 4.81 7.42 21.80
N LEU A 284 4.15 6.29 21.47
CA LEU A 284 2.70 6.14 21.47
C LEU A 284 2.13 5.68 22.82
N GLY A 285 2.97 5.46 23.83
CA GLY A 285 2.55 4.92 25.12
C GLY A 285 2.18 3.45 25.10
N LEU A 286 2.61 2.69 24.10
CA LEU A 286 2.24 1.29 23.86
C LEU A 286 3.31 0.29 24.35
N SER A 287 4.07 0.63 25.37
CA SER A 287 5.20 -0.18 25.87
C SER A 287 4.77 -1.50 26.54
N GLN A 288 3.51 -1.65 26.92
CA GLN A 288 2.99 -2.88 27.54
C GLN A 288 2.09 -3.64 26.56
N GLY A 289 2.24 -4.97 26.53
CA GLY A 289 1.42 -5.85 25.68
C GLY A 289 1.84 -5.90 24.20
N VAL A 290 2.93 -5.24 23.84
CA VAL A 290 3.49 -5.23 22.48
C VAL A 290 4.69 -6.18 22.41
N LEU A 291 4.70 -7.07 21.43
CA LEU A 291 5.85 -7.90 21.09
C LEU A 291 6.82 -7.10 20.23
N GLN A 292 8.09 -7.15 20.54
CA GLN A 292 9.13 -6.45 19.77
C GLN A 292 9.93 -7.46 18.96
N ALA A 293 10.22 -7.11 17.72
CA ALA A 293 11.06 -7.88 16.81
C ALA A 293 12.12 -6.97 16.20
N SER A 294 13.36 -7.44 16.17
CA SER A 294 14.49 -6.75 15.55
C SER A 294 14.48 -6.84 14.02
N SER A 295 13.65 -7.72 13.47
CA SER A 295 13.54 -7.95 12.04
C SER A 295 12.19 -8.56 11.66
N TYR A 296 11.83 -8.45 10.39
CA TYR A 296 10.65 -9.14 9.86
C TYR A 296 10.78 -10.67 9.91
N SER A 297 11.98 -11.22 9.91
CA SER A 297 12.21 -12.66 10.11
C SER A 297 11.83 -13.09 11.51
N GLU A 298 12.19 -12.31 12.52
CA GLU A 298 11.80 -12.55 13.92
C GLU A 298 10.28 -12.34 14.08
N ALA A 299 9.71 -11.29 13.50
CA ALA A 299 8.26 -11.08 13.50
C ALA A 299 7.51 -12.27 12.89
N ALA A 300 8.01 -12.85 11.79
CA ALA A 300 7.41 -14.04 11.19
C ALA A 300 7.49 -15.27 12.15
N GLY A 301 8.56 -15.40 12.89
CA GLY A 301 8.69 -16.41 13.95
C GLY A 301 7.65 -16.22 15.06
N LEU A 302 7.45 -14.98 15.52
CA LEU A 302 6.42 -14.63 16.51
C LEU A 302 5.01 -14.90 15.99
N VAL A 303 4.71 -14.53 14.74
CA VAL A 303 3.42 -14.84 14.10
C VAL A 303 3.18 -16.34 14.03
N LEU A 304 4.20 -17.12 13.69
CA LEU A 304 4.11 -18.58 13.66
C LEU A 304 3.87 -19.16 15.06
N ALA A 305 4.57 -18.67 16.07
CA ALA A 305 4.39 -19.09 17.46
C ALA A 305 2.96 -18.82 17.94
N LEU A 306 2.44 -17.61 17.72
CA LEU A 306 1.08 -17.24 18.07
C LEU A 306 0.04 -18.09 17.34
N ARG A 307 0.28 -18.37 16.04
CA ARG A 307 -0.57 -19.24 15.24
C ARG A 307 -0.66 -20.67 15.76
N GLU A 308 0.46 -21.22 16.23
CA GLU A 308 0.55 -22.55 16.80
C GLU A 308 0.16 -22.59 18.31
N GLY A 309 -0.29 -21.47 18.89
CA GLY A 309 -0.70 -21.37 20.29
C GLY A 309 0.47 -21.39 21.27
N LEU A 310 1.69 -21.13 20.83
CA LEU A 310 2.87 -21.05 21.68
C LEU A 310 2.98 -19.66 22.30
N SER A 311 3.32 -19.60 23.58
CA SER A 311 3.67 -18.33 24.21
C SER A 311 5.01 -17.84 23.67
N PRO A 312 5.10 -16.63 23.08
CA PRO A 312 6.36 -16.06 22.62
C PRO A 312 7.43 -16.02 23.73
N ALA A 313 7.04 -15.78 24.98
CA ALA A 313 7.95 -15.79 26.12
C ALA A 313 8.61 -17.15 26.35
N SER A 314 7.98 -18.25 25.91
CA SER A 314 8.55 -19.60 26.07
C SER A 314 9.71 -19.86 25.08
N LEU A 315 9.84 -19.06 24.04
CA LEU A 315 10.90 -19.18 23.04
C LEU A 315 12.18 -18.42 23.42
N GLY A 316 12.09 -17.52 24.39
CA GLY A 316 13.22 -16.76 24.92
C GLY A 316 14.03 -17.50 25.97
N ARG A 317 15.24 -17.00 26.25
CA ARG A 317 16.11 -17.47 27.38
C ARG A 317 16.69 -16.26 28.09
N PRO A 318 16.68 -16.25 29.45
CA PRO A 318 16.07 -17.26 30.33
C PRO A 318 14.53 -17.21 30.28
N LEU A 319 13.88 -18.31 30.62
CA LEU A 319 12.44 -18.34 30.79
C LEU A 319 12.00 -17.39 31.92
N PRO A 320 10.92 -16.60 31.73
CA PRO A 320 10.37 -15.81 32.81
C PRO A 320 9.98 -16.68 34.02
N ALA A 321 10.22 -16.18 35.21
CA ALA A 321 9.74 -16.84 36.42
C ALA A 321 8.22 -16.85 36.48
N LEU A 322 7.62 -17.88 37.08
CA LEU A 322 6.20 -17.94 37.32
C LEU A 322 5.80 -16.81 38.26
N GLN A 323 4.82 -16.00 37.82
CA GLN A 323 4.18 -15.01 38.69
C GLN A 323 3.32 -15.72 39.73
N ARG A 324 3.59 -15.49 41.00
CA ARG A 324 2.74 -15.95 42.10
C ARG A 324 1.81 -14.80 42.48
N LEU A 325 0.53 -15.08 42.53
CA LEU A 325 -0.50 -14.19 43.09
C LEU A 325 -0.76 -14.68 44.50
N ASP A 326 -0.03 -14.12 45.46
CA ASP A 326 -0.23 -14.43 46.91
C ASP A 326 -1.40 -13.59 47.43
#